data_3e470e247ae67c2d2aab767c15935d25
#
_entry.id   3e470e247ae67c2d2aab767c15935d25
#
_cell.length_a   1.000
_cell.length_b   1.000
_cell.length_c   1.000
_cell.angle_alpha   90.00
_cell.angle_beta   90.00
_cell.angle_gamma   90.00
#
_symmetry.space_group_name_H-M   'P 1'
#
loop_
_entity.id
_entity.type
_entity.pdbx_description
1 polymer ?
#
loop_
_entity_poly.entity_id
_entity_poly.type
_entity_poly.pdbx_seq_one_letter_code
_entity_poly.pdbx_strand_id
1 'polypeptide(L)'
;SRLACASCRYGEHRDYHDAHDSKYPVLSEHYHKRNDKRYGVGKDTGESIGDYLLDTGGGIKHAAQFLQGDEPFLVHNVDIISNVDLKALYQHHLDTNPLATLLVSKRDTSRYLLFNKENKLSGWRNKETGEVKSYYPDFDPSVHNEFAFNGIHVISPQIFEWMDEWTGKFSIINFYLAVCAKTPIQAFEQADLRILDIGKPDALELAQDFIKDIE
;
A
#
# COMPACT_ATOMS: atom_id res chain seq x y z
N SER A 1 9.68 16.93 5.23
CA SER A 1 8.60 15.96 5.03
C SER A 1 8.49 15.66 3.53
N ARG A 2 8.70 14.41 3.15
CA ARG A 2 8.63 13.99 1.76
C ARG A 2 7.30 13.30 1.53
N LEU A 3 6.41 13.97 0.78
CA LEU A 3 5.18 13.37 0.27
C LEU A 3 5.55 12.73 -1.07
N ALA A 4 5.47 11.41 -1.17
CA ALA A 4 5.65 10.70 -2.42
C ALA A 4 4.30 10.15 -2.87
N CYS A 5 3.85 10.58 -4.06
CA CYS A 5 2.66 10.06 -4.71
C CYS A 5 3.09 9.18 -5.88
N ALA A 6 2.72 7.91 -5.90
CA ALA A 6 3.04 7.00 -7.00
C ALA A 6 2.43 7.41 -8.34
N SER A 7 1.45 8.34 -8.33
CA SER A 7 0.84 8.91 -9.53
C SER A 7 1.41 10.27 -9.93
N CYS A 8 2.27 10.89 -9.10
CA CYS A 8 2.83 12.19 -9.41
C CYS A 8 3.91 12.07 -10.48
N ARG A 9 3.72 12.81 -11.56
CA ARG A 9 4.69 13.00 -12.63
C ARG A 9 5.99 13.56 -12.05
N TYR A 10 7.09 12.89 -12.30
CA TYR A 10 8.39 13.47 -12.09
C TYR A 10 8.55 14.72 -12.96
N GLY A 11 8.76 15.87 -12.35
CA GLY A 11 9.33 16.98 -13.06
C GLY A 11 8.61 18.30 -13.09
N GLU A 12 7.70 18.64 -12.20
CA GLU A 12 7.34 20.04 -11.96
C GLU A 12 6.94 20.27 -10.51
N HIS A 13 7.80 21.00 -9.79
CA HIS A 13 7.42 21.76 -8.62
C HIS A 13 6.37 22.80 -9.05
N ARG A 14 5.11 22.52 -8.79
CA ARG A 14 4.10 23.57 -8.66
C ARG A 14 3.06 23.15 -7.62
N ASP A 15 3.14 23.88 -6.51
CA ASP A 15 2.05 24.29 -5.64
C ASP A 15 1.01 23.23 -5.25
N TYR A 16 1.42 22.30 -4.39
CA TYR A 16 0.54 21.75 -3.36
C TYR A 16 0.83 22.48 -2.05
N HIS A 17 0.60 23.78 -2.04
CA HIS A 17 0.29 24.52 -0.83
C HIS A 17 -1.15 24.16 -0.47
N ASP A 18 -1.33 23.73 0.76
CA ASP A 18 -2.58 23.40 1.46
C ASP A 18 -3.02 21.92 1.52
N ALA A 19 -2.07 20.98 1.57
CA ALA A 19 -2.34 19.74 2.30
C ALA A 19 -1.63 19.85 3.64
N HIS A 20 -2.40 20.20 4.66
CA HIS A 20 -2.00 20.39 6.03
C HIS A 20 -0.85 19.51 6.50
N ASP A 21 0.25 20.16 6.89
CA ASP A 21 1.23 19.80 7.93
C ASP A 21 1.39 18.30 8.25
N SER A 22 1.44 17.46 7.19
CA SER A 22 1.74 16.04 7.37
C SER A 22 3.25 15.90 7.52
N LYS A 23 3.67 15.64 8.75
CA LYS A 23 5.05 15.38 9.15
C LYS A 23 5.63 14.12 8.49
N TYR A 24 4.82 13.34 7.79
CA TYR A 24 5.14 12.00 7.31
C TYR A 24 5.17 11.91 5.78
N PRO A 25 6.15 11.22 5.20
CA PRO A 25 6.17 10.98 3.75
C PRO A 25 5.05 10.01 3.32
N VAL A 26 4.26 10.41 2.33
CA VAL A 26 3.13 9.62 1.80
C VAL A 26 3.39 9.28 0.34
N LEU A 27 3.28 8.01 -0.01
CA LEU A 27 3.24 7.52 -1.39
C LEU A 27 1.79 7.16 -1.75
N SER A 28 1.22 7.85 -2.72
CA SER A 28 -0.14 7.59 -3.20
C SER A 28 -0.09 6.85 -4.55
N GLU A 29 -0.80 5.72 -4.64
CA GLU A 29 -0.80 4.86 -5.83
C GLU A 29 -2.03 5.09 -6.71
N HIS A 30 -1.85 5.75 -7.85
CA HIS A 30 -2.76 5.57 -9.00
C HIS A 30 -2.03 5.85 -10.32
N TYR A 31 -1.89 4.81 -11.11
CA TYR A 31 -1.41 4.95 -12.47
C TYR A 31 -2.63 4.96 -13.42
N HIS A 32 -3.19 6.13 -13.68
CA HIS A 32 -4.19 6.25 -14.75
C HIS A 32 -3.51 6.17 -16.11
N LYS A 33 -3.97 5.25 -16.96
CA LYS A 33 -3.73 5.27 -18.40
C LYS A 33 -4.10 6.64 -18.96
N ARG A 34 -3.15 7.53 -19.08
CA ARG A 34 -3.19 8.62 -20.03
C ARG A 34 -2.01 8.44 -20.98
N ASN A 35 -2.32 8.25 -22.26
CA ASN A 35 -1.38 8.40 -23.36
C ASN A 35 -0.79 9.81 -23.34
N ASP A 36 0.17 10.08 -22.49
CA ASP A 36 0.92 11.33 -22.49
C ASP A 36 2.29 11.07 -23.09
N LYS A 37 2.40 11.42 -24.39
CA LYS A 37 3.65 11.35 -25.17
C LYS A 37 4.79 12.25 -24.66
N ARG A 38 4.67 12.86 -23.48
CA ARG A 38 5.61 13.85 -22.94
C ARG A 38 6.72 13.29 -22.06
N TYR A 39 6.71 11.99 -21.78
CA TYR A 39 7.88 11.39 -21.14
C TYR A 39 8.88 10.95 -22.20
N GLY A 40 9.70 11.91 -22.59
CA GLY A 40 10.88 11.65 -23.42
C GLY A 40 11.88 10.83 -22.63
N VAL A 41 11.92 9.54 -22.94
CA VAL A 41 13.08 8.71 -22.61
C VAL A 41 14.22 9.16 -23.51
N GLY A 42 15.43 9.21 -22.93
CA GLY A 42 16.63 9.51 -23.66
C GLY A 42 16.73 8.70 -24.95
N LYS A 43 17.11 9.37 -26.03
CA LYS A 43 17.07 8.89 -27.41
C LYS A 43 17.97 7.70 -27.73
N ASP A 44 18.59 7.03 -26.76
CA ASP A 44 19.72 6.13 -27.03
C ASP A 44 19.47 4.62 -26.86
N THR A 45 18.27 4.17 -26.47
CA THR A 45 18.06 2.72 -26.31
C THR A 45 17.03 2.07 -27.23
N GLY A 46 16.31 2.84 -28.06
CA GLY A 46 15.37 2.26 -29.05
C GLY A 46 14.22 1.42 -28.44
N GLU A 47 14.16 1.26 -27.13
CA GLU A 47 13.11 0.57 -26.43
C GLU A 47 12.04 1.58 -26.05
N SER A 48 10.86 1.48 -26.67
CA SER A 48 9.68 2.15 -26.19
C SER A 48 9.46 1.69 -24.75
N ILE A 49 9.38 2.60 -23.78
CA ILE A 49 8.81 2.29 -22.49
C ILE A 49 7.35 2.02 -22.77
N GLY A 50 7.07 0.77 -23.14
CA GLY A 50 5.72 0.25 -23.22
C GLY A 50 5.08 0.39 -21.85
N ASP A 51 3.76 0.56 -21.79
CA ASP A 51 2.91 0.71 -20.62
C ASP A 51 3.14 -0.39 -19.56
N TYR A 52 4.26 -0.38 -18.87
CA TYR A 52 4.54 -1.31 -17.78
C TYR A 52 3.83 -0.81 -16.52
N LEU A 53 2.60 -1.31 -16.34
CA LEU A 53 1.97 -1.28 -15.03
C LEU A 53 2.81 -2.15 -14.09
N LEU A 54 3.57 -1.53 -13.20
CA LEU A 54 4.48 -2.22 -12.29
C LEU A 54 3.75 -2.94 -11.14
N ASP A 55 2.43 -2.70 -10.97
CA ASP A 55 1.67 -3.07 -9.79
C ASP A 55 2.26 -2.40 -8.51
N THR A 56 1.60 -2.52 -7.37
CA THR A 56 1.94 -1.83 -6.12
C THR A 56 3.38 -2.09 -5.69
N GLY A 57 3.82 -3.34 -5.69
CA GLY A 57 5.16 -3.69 -5.23
C GLY A 57 6.26 -3.17 -6.15
N GLY A 58 6.08 -3.32 -7.46
CA GLY A 58 7.02 -2.80 -8.44
C GLY A 58 7.06 -1.27 -8.44
N GLY A 59 5.91 -0.60 -8.22
CA GLY A 59 5.82 0.86 -8.07
C GLY A 59 6.61 1.37 -6.87
N ILE A 60 6.46 0.75 -5.70
CA ILE A 60 7.22 1.08 -4.50
C ILE A 60 8.73 0.89 -4.73
N LYS A 61 9.12 -0.25 -5.31
CA LYS A 61 10.54 -0.49 -5.63
C LYS A 61 11.09 0.56 -6.59
N HIS A 62 10.33 0.94 -7.62
CA HIS A 62 10.74 1.98 -8.57
C HIS A 62 10.96 3.34 -7.91
N ALA A 63 10.16 3.65 -6.86
CA ALA A 63 10.27 4.88 -6.09
C ALA A 63 11.38 4.85 -5.03
N ALA A 64 12.15 3.75 -4.89
CA ALA A 64 13.15 3.56 -3.84
C ALA A 64 14.13 4.74 -3.71
N GLN A 65 14.63 5.29 -4.83
CA GLN A 65 15.55 6.42 -4.83
C GLN A 65 15.05 7.67 -4.08
N PHE A 66 13.72 7.77 -3.86
CA PHE A 66 13.09 8.91 -3.17
C PHE A 66 12.65 8.55 -1.76
N LEU A 67 12.52 7.25 -1.47
CA LEU A 67 11.99 6.69 -0.24
C LEU A 67 13.08 6.06 0.64
N GLN A 68 14.29 5.92 0.12
CA GLN A 68 15.44 5.49 0.90
C GLN A 68 15.79 6.53 1.96
N GLY A 69 16.14 6.06 3.16
CA GLY A 69 16.49 6.89 4.32
C GLY A 69 16.30 6.11 5.60
N ASP A 70 16.23 6.82 6.72
CA ASP A 70 16.12 6.23 8.05
C ASP A 70 14.67 6.23 8.58
N GLU A 71 13.78 7.01 7.96
CA GLU A 71 12.41 7.19 8.42
C GLU A 71 11.43 6.32 7.61
N PRO A 72 10.46 5.65 8.27
CA PRO A 72 9.36 4.98 7.59
C PRO A 72 8.57 5.94 6.69
N PHE A 73 7.93 5.38 5.67
CA PHE A 73 7.09 6.14 4.75
C PHE A 73 5.68 5.54 4.67
N LEU A 74 4.70 6.41 4.41
CA LEU A 74 3.31 6.01 4.23
C LEU A 74 3.00 5.82 2.74
N VAL A 75 2.37 4.69 2.41
CA VAL A 75 1.79 4.42 1.10
C VAL A 75 0.26 4.45 1.24
N HIS A 76 -0.39 5.19 0.35
CA HIS A 76 -1.84 5.35 0.35
C HIS A 76 -2.37 5.23 -1.07
N ASN A 77 -3.29 4.31 -1.32
CA ASN A 77 -3.98 4.20 -2.58
C ASN A 77 -4.87 5.42 -2.80
N VAL A 78 -4.72 6.10 -3.95
CA VAL A 78 -5.44 7.37 -4.23
C VAL A 78 -6.94 7.24 -4.39
N ASP A 79 -7.42 6.03 -4.64
CA ASP A 79 -8.83 5.70 -4.79
C ASP A 79 -9.51 5.30 -3.47
N ILE A 80 -8.81 5.44 -2.36
CA ILE A 80 -9.36 5.19 -1.02
C ILE A 80 -9.59 6.51 -0.29
N ILE A 81 -10.81 6.73 0.19
CA ILE A 81 -11.15 7.78 1.14
C ILE A 81 -11.45 7.13 2.49
N SER A 82 -10.96 7.69 3.58
CA SER A 82 -11.17 7.13 4.90
C SER A 82 -11.03 8.16 6.02
N ASN A 83 -11.55 7.81 7.20
CA ASN A 83 -11.34 8.54 8.46
C ASN A 83 -10.15 7.97 9.26
N VAL A 84 -9.20 7.29 8.61
CA VAL A 84 -8.07 6.71 9.33
C VAL A 84 -7.24 7.77 10.05
N ASP A 85 -6.91 7.51 11.31
CA ASP A 85 -5.89 8.29 12.02
C ASP A 85 -4.49 7.87 11.54
N LEU A 86 -4.00 8.58 10.54
CA LEU A 86 -2.67 8.33 9.96
C LEU A 86 -1.55 8.52 10.98
N LYS A 87 -1.74 9.38 11.99
CA LYS A 87 -0.75 9.58 13.06
C LYS A 87 -0.69 8.36 13.96
N ALA A 88 -1.85 7.82 14.35
CA ALA A 88 -1.93 6.61 15.16
C ALA A 88 -1.34 5.40 14.41
N LEU A 89 -1.66 5.24 13.13
CA LEU A 89 -1.08 4.19 12.29
C LEU A 89 0.46 4.30 12.21
N TYR A 90 0.98 5.50 11.97
CA TYR A 90 2.41 5.75 11.87
C TYR A 90 3.11 5.55 13.22
N GLN A 91 2.51 6.04 14.32
CA GLN A 91 3.05 5.85 15.66
C GLN A 91 3.08 4.38 16.06
N HIS A 92 2.02 3.62 15.74
CA HIS A 92 1.99 2.17 15.96
C HIS A 92 3.14 1.46 15.22
N HIS A 93 3.44 1.90 14.00
CA HIS A 93 4.58 1.38 13.24
C HIS A 93 5.91 1.66 13.94
N LEU A 94 6.12 2.89 14.43
CA LEU A 94 7.33 3.25 15.18
C LEU A 94 7.47 2.43 16.48
N ASP A 95 6.37 2.23 17.21
CA ASP A 95 6.37 1.54 18.50
C ASP A 95 6.63 0.03 18.35
N THR A 96 6.18 -0.57 17.25
CA THR A 96 6.29 -2.02 16.99
C THR A 96 7.44 -2.39 16.05
N ASN A 97 7.99 -1.43 15.33
CA ASN A 97 9.14 -1.52 14.43
C ASN A 97 9.12 -2.74 13.48
N PRO A 98 8.03 -2.99 12.73
CA PRO A 98 7.96 -4.06 11.74
C PRO A 98 8.54 -3.61 10.40
N LEU A 99 8.63 -4.53 9.42
CA LEU A 99 8.96 -4.16 8.04
C LEU A 99 7.82 -3.34 7.40
N ALA A 100 6.57 -3.69 7.70
CA ALA A 100 5.40 -2.90 7.30
C ALA A 100 4.26 -3.05 8.32
N THR A 101 3.45 -1.98 8.45
CA THR A 101 2.18 -1.97 9.20
C THR A 101 1.04 -1.70 8.24
N LEU A 102 0.09 -2.63 8.15
CA LEU A 102 -1.02 -2.59 7.21
C LEU A 102 -2.29 -2.12 7.91
N LEU A 103 -2.97 -1.10 7.37
CA LEU A 103 -4.32 -0.77 7.80
C LEU A 103 -5.28 -1.86 7.33
N VAL A 104 -5.93 -2.51 8.29
CA VAL A 104 -6.84 -3.62 8.03
C VAL A 104 -8.21 -3.41 8.67
N SER A 105 -9.22 -4.11 8.17
CA SER A 105 -10.57 -4.07 8.73
C SER A 105 -11.31 -5.39 8.52
N LYS A 106 -12.41 -5.57 9.26
CA LYS A 106 -13.31 -6.75 9.17
C LYS A 106 -14.39 -6.59 8.09
N ARG A 107 -14.15 -5.76 7.06
CA ARG A 107 -15.10 -5.61 5.96
C ARG A 107 -15.19 -6.89 5.12
N ASP A 108 -16.35 -7.10 4.50
CA ASP A 108 -16.53 -8.21 3.57
C ASP A 108 -15.71 -8.01 2.28
N THR A 109 -15.02 -9.07 1.90
CA THR A 109 -14.23 -9.18 0.67
C THR A 109 -14.06 -10.65 0.30
N SER A 110 -13.69 -10.93 -0.94
CA SER A 110 -13.29 -12.29 -1.31
C SER A 110 -11.87 -12.65 -0.88
N ARG A 111 -11.01 -11.65 -0.62
CA ARG A 111 -9.57 -11.84 -0.36
C ARG A 111 -9.19 -11.30 1.00
N TYR A 112 -8.74 -12.19 1.88
CA TYR A 112 -8.33 -11.86 3.24
C TYR A 112 -6.86 -12.12 3.48
N LEU A 113 -6.23 -11.22 4.24
CA LEU A 113 -4.96 -11.48 4.89
C LEU A 113 -5.23 -12.21 6.21
N LEU A 114 -4.37 -13.17 6.54
CA LEU A 114 -4.48 -14.01 7.72
C LEU A 114 -3.39 -13.61 8.71
N PHE A 115 -3.82 -13.20 9.89
CA PHE A 115 -2.92 -12.73 10.95
C PHE A 115 -3.00 -13.66 12.16
N ASN A 116 -1.86 -13.92 12.78
CA ASN A 116 -1.80 -14.69 14.01
C ASN A 116 -2.32 -13.89 15.22
N LYS A 117 -2.31 -14.48 16.41
CA LYS A 117 -2.78 -13.85 17.67
C LYS A 117 -1.99 -12.59 18.07
N GLU A 118 -0.79 -12.41 17.52
CA GLU A 118 0.09 -11.26 17.74
C GLU A 118 -0.07 -10.20 16.64
N ASN A 119 -1.12 -10.31 15.81
CA ASN A 119 -1.39 -9.45 14.65
C ASN A 119 -0.26 -9.44 13.61
N LYS A 120 0.52 -10.51 13.49
CA LYS A 120 1.54 -10.68 12.46
C LYS A 120 0.98 -11.45 11.28
N LEU A 121 1.25 -10.94 10.07
CA LEU A 121 0.83 -11.58 8.82
C LEU A 121 1.42 -12.99 8.73
N SER A 122 0.58 -13.96 8.42
CA SER A 122 0.95 -15.36 8.33
C SER A 122 0.47 -16.04 7.05
N GLY A 123 -0.54 -15.45 6.38
CA GLY A 123 -1.08 -16.05 5.17
C GLY A 123 -2.10 -15.16 4.47
N TRP A 124 -2.70 -15.73 3.46
CA TRP A 124 -3.77 -15.13 2.66
C TRP A 124 -4.76 -16.21 2.22
N ARG A 125 -6.03 -15.86 2.09
CA ARG A 125 -7.03 -16.74 1.50
C ARG A 125 -7.98 -16.00 0.57
N ASN A 126 -8.49 -16.72 -0.42
CA ASN A 126 -9.63 -16.30 -1.23
C ASN A 126 -10.84 -17.18 -0.86
N LYS A 127 -11.93 -16.57 -0.35
CA LYS A 127 -13.14 -17.29 0.06
C LYS A 127 -13.96 -17.80 -1.13
N GLU A 128 -13.87 -17.16 -2.30
CA GLU A 128 -14.59 -17.58 -3.49
C GLU A 128 -13.97 -18.83 -4.12
N THR A 129 -12.64 -18.89 -4.17
CA THR A 129 -11.91 -20.01 -4.79
C THR A 129 -11.47 -21.08 -3.80
N GLY A 130 -11.48 -20.77 -2.51
CA GLY A 130 -10.93 -21.63 -1.45
C GLY A 130 -9.40 -21.64 -1.40
N GLU A 131 -8.71 -20.86 -2.26
CA GLU A 131 -7.25 -20.82 -2.28
C GLU A 131 -6.68 -20.23 -0.99
N VAL A 132 -5.65 -20.87 -0.45
CA VAL A 132 -4.88 -20.40 0.73
C VAL A 132 -3.40 -20.36 0.37
N LYS A 133 -2.71 -19.29 0.79
CA LYS A 133 -1.27 -19.10 0.61
C LYS A 133 -0.62 -18.80 1.95
N SER A 134 0.45 -19.51 2.27
CA SER A 134 1.32 -19.21 3.40
C SER A 134 2.72 -19.75 3.14
N TYR A 135 3.73 -19.13 3.73
CA TYR A 135 5.13 -19.57 3.72
C TYR A 135 5.54 -20.16 5.08
N TYR A 136 4.58 -20.30 6.01
CA TYR A 136 4.82 -21.01 7.27
C TYR A 136 4.59 -22.52 7.09
N PRO A 137 5.48 -23.37 7.62
CA PRO A 137 5.21 -24.80 7.67
C PRO A 137 4.00 -25.08 8.56
N ASP A 138 3.24 -26.11 8.23
CA ASP A 138 2.07 -26.59 9.00
C ASP A 138 1.01 -25.49 9.27
N PHE A 139 0.79 -24.59 8.27
CA PHE A 139 -0.12 -23.48 8.39
C PHE A 139 -1.58 -23.92 8.42
N ASP A 140 -2.29 -23.58 9.50
CA ASP A 140 -3.74 -23.78 9.64
C ASP A 140 -4.46 -22.41 9.54
N PRO A 141 -5.19 -22.11 8.45
CA PRO A 141 -5.90 -20.84 8.30
C PRO A 141 -7.02 -20.64 9.32
N SER A 142 -7.54 -21.73 9.95
CA SER A 142 -8.69 -21.65 10.85
C SER A 142 -8.40 -20.99 12.19
N VAL A 143 -7.12 -20.93 12.58
CA VAL A 143 -6.68 -20.34 13.87
C VAL A 143 -6.20 -18.90 13.73
N HIS A 144 -6.33 -18.30 12.52
CA HIS A 144 -5.89 -16.96 12.22
C HIS A 144 -7.05 -15.98 12.10
N ASN A 145 -6.82 -14.72 12.45
CA ASN A 145 -7.75 -13.63 12.22
C ASN A 145 -7.76 -13.24 10.75
N GLU A 146 -8.95 -13.09 10.17
CA GLU A 146 -9.13 -12.67 8.79
C GLU A 146 -9.40 -11.17 8.70
N PHE A 147 -8.57 -10.45 7.95
CA PHE A 147 -8.76 -9.03 7.71
C PHE A 147 -8.66 -8.70 6.23
N ALA A 148 -9.46 -7.73 5.79
CA ALA A 148 -9.31 -7.07 4.51
C ALA A 148 -8.19 -6.02 4.58
N PHE A 149 -7.27 -6.01 3.62
CA PHE A 149 -6.31 -4.91 3.46
C PHE A 149 -7.00 -3.71 2.83
N ASN A 150 -6.71 -2.52 3.34
CA ASN A 150 -7.41 -1.30 2.95
C ASN A 150 -6.56 -0.35 2.08
N GLY A 151 -5.45 -0.82 1.51
CA GLY A 151 -4.64 -0.03 0.59
C GLY A 151 -3.84 1.11 1.24
N ILE A 152 -3.73 1.11 2.58
CA ILE A 152 -2.96 2.10 3.34
C ILE A 152 -1.97 1.35 4.24
N HIS A 153 -0.69 1.68 4.17
CA HIS A 153 0.33 1.02 4.96
C HIS A 153 1.54 1.92 5.22
N VAL A 154 2.17 1.72 6.38
CA VAL A 154 3.46 2.34 6.71
C VAL A 154 4.56 1.30 6.51
N ILE A 155 5.67 1.70 5.90
CA ILE A 155 6.73 0.81 5.47
C ILE A 155 8.08 1.34 5.96
N SER A 156 8.89 0.48 6.53
CA SER A 156 10.29 0.76 6.88
C SER A 156 11.17 0.75 5.63
N PRO A 157 12.14 1.69 5.47
CA PRO A 157 13.02 1.74 4.31
C PRO A 157 13.82 0.46 4.06
N GLN A 158 14.04 -0.36 5.08
CA GLN A 158 14.67 -1.68 4.98
C GLN A 158 13.94 -2.63 4.02
N ILE A 159 12.70 -2.31 3.63
CA ILE A 159 11.96 -3.10 2.64
C ILE A 159 12.75 -3.26 1.33
N PHE A 160 13.52 -2.24 0.94
CA PHE A 160 14.27 -2.26 -0.32
C PHE A 160 15.37 -3.32 -0.34
N GLU A 161 15.97 -3.66 0.81
CA GLU A 161 16.94 -4.76 0.95
C GLU A 161 16.27 -6.13 0.69
N TRP A 162 15.01 -6.28 1.09
CA TRP A 162 14.22 -7.49 0.85
C TRP A 162 13.68 -7.58 -0.58
N MET A 163 13.66 -6.45 -1.31
CA MET A 163 13.16 -6.38 -2.68
C MET A 163 14.23 -6.61 -3.75
N ASP A 164 15.49 -6.88 -3.41
CA ASP A 164 16.58 -6.95 -4.39
C ASP A 164 16.30 -7.94 -5.53
N GLU A 165 15.79 -9.12 -5.21
CA GLU A 165 15.47 -10.17 -6.19
C GLU A 165 14.12 -9.97 -6.91
N TRP A 166 13.32 -9.01 -6.47
CA TRP A 166 12.00 -8.72 -7.06
C TRP A 166 12.14 -7.72 -8.20
N THR A 167 11.81 -8.11 -9.43
CA THR A 167 11.96 -7.28 -10.62
C THR A 167 10.66 -7.15 -11.40
N GLY A 168 10.51 -6.03 -12.12
CA GLY A 168 9.37 -5.79 -12.98
C GLY A 168 8.05 -5.63 -12.21
N LYS A 169 7.00 -6.24 -12.74
CA LYS A 169 5.64 -6.14 -12.18
C LYS A 169 5.41 -7.18 -11.09
N PHE A 170 5.11 -6.72 -9.87
CA PHE A 170 4.70 -7.62 -8.78
C PHE A 170 3.78 -6.94 -7.77
N SER A 171 2.90 -7.75 -7.17
CA SER A 171 1.99 -7.31 -6.12
C SER A 171 2.73 -7.18 -4.79
N ILE A 172 2.48 -6.08 -4.06
CA ILE A 172 3.03 -5.90 -2.71
C ILE A 172 2.53 -6.98 -1.74
N ILE A 173 1.31 -7.48 -1.92
CA ILE A 173 0.77 -8.55 -1.08
C ILE A 173 1.56 -9.86 -1.28
N ASN A 174 1.87 -10.22 -2.52
CA ASN A 174 2.70 -11.40 -2.79
C ASN A 174 4.10 -11.25 -2.17
N PHE A 175 4.68 -10.06 -2.24
CA PHE A 175 5.93 -9.75 -1.59
C PHE A 175 5.83 -9.91 -0.06
N TYR A 176 4.82 -9.30 0.57
CA TYR A 176 4.62 -9.42 2.01
C TYR A 176 4.47 -10.87 2.46
N LEU A 177 3.72 -11.68 1.73
CA LEU A 177 3.57 -13.11 2.03
C LEU A 177 4.91 -13.85 1.94
N ALA A 178 5.75 -13.53 0.95
CA ALA A 178 7.05 -14.20 0.77
C ALA A 178 8.04 -13.89 1.90
N VAL A 179 7.93 -12.71 2.53
CA VAL A 179 8.89 -12.27 3.57
C VAL A 179 8.35 -12.39 5.00
N CYS A 180 7.02 -12.51 5.20
CA CYS A 180 6.40 -12.44 6.52
C CYS A 180 6.86 -13.54 7.50
N ALA A 181 7.37 -14.67 7.01
CA ALA A 181 7.97 -15.71 7.86
C ALA A 181 9.37 -15.34 8.39
N LYS A 182 10.01 -14.34 7.80
CA LYS A 182 11.38 -13.91 8.15
C LYS A 182 11.42 -12.57 8.86
N THR A 183 10.46 -11.68 8.56
CA THR A 183 10.37 -10.34 9.13
C THR A 183 8.91 -9.97 9.37
N PRO A 184 8.57 -9.29 10.50
CA PRO A 184 7.18 -9.04 10.84
C PRO A 184 6.52 -8.02 9.89
N ILE A 185 5.32 -8.38 9.43
CA ILE A 185 4.35 -7.49 8.80
C ILE A 185 3.18 -7.40 9.77
N GLN A 186 2.86 -6.21 10.28
CA GLN A 186 1.93 -6.01 11.37
C GLN A 186 0.58 -5.51 10.87
N ALA A 187 -0.53 -5.98 11.49
CA ALA A 187 -1.84 -5.40 11.29
C ALA A 187 -2.06 -4.20 12.22
N PHE A 188 -2.73 -3.18 11.69
CA PHE A 188 -3.32 -2.10 12.48
C PHE A 188 -4.82 -2.03 12.17
N GLU A 189 -5.66 -2.24 13.17
CA GLU A 189 -7.12 -2.15 13.09
C GLU A 189 -7.58 -0.91 13.84
N GLN A 190 -8.34 -0.02 13.18
CA GLN A 190 -9.03 1.10 13.81
C GLN A 190 -10.51 0.73 13.99
N ALA A 191 -11.03 0.81 15.21
CA ALA A 191 -12.34 0.28 15.56
C ALA A 191 -13.51 0.96 14.83
N ASP A 192 -13.41 2.28 14.60
CA ASP A 192 -14.42 3.12 13.94
C ASP A 192 -14.05 3.44 12.49
N LEU A 193 -13.20 2.62 11.87
CA LEU A 193 -12.71 2.84 10.52
C LEU A 193 -13.85 2.81 9.50
N ARG A 194 -13.96 3.91 8.76
CA ARG A 194 -14.84 4.06 7.61
C ARG A 194 -13.99 4.22 6.37
N ILE A 195 -14.32 3.46 5.33
CA ILE A 195 -13.55 3.44 4.07
C ILE A 195 -14.50 3.43 2.90
N LEU A 196 -14.18 4.22 1.88
CA LEU A 196 -14.82 4.23 0.59
C LEU A 196 -13.75 4.06 -0.50
N ASP A 197 -13.92 3.03 -1.34
CA ASP A 197 -13.15 2.80 -2.57
C ASP A 197 -13.86 3.53 -3.72
N ILE A 198 -13.26 4.62 -4.23
CA ILE A 198 -13.79 5.44 -5.33
C ILE A 198 -13.21 5.07 -6.69
N GLY A 199 -12.48 3.97 -6.80
CA GLY A 199 -11.95 3.47 -8.08
C GLY A 199 -13.04 3.01 -9.05
N LYS A 200 -14.31 2.92 -8.60
CA LYS A 200 -15.47 2.59 -9.43
C LYS A 200 -16.28 3.85 -9.77
N PRO A 201 -16.79 3.98 -11.03
CA PRO A 201 -17.54 5.18 -11.44
C PRO A 201 -18.72 5.52 -10.54
N ASP A 202 -19.46 4.51 -10.08
CA ASP A 202 -20.66 4.67 -9.25
C ASP A 202 -20.34 5.14 -7.81
N ALA A 203 -19.09 5.03 -7.39
CA ALA A 203 -18.68 5.43 -6.05
C ALA A 203 -18.41 6.95 -5.92
N LEU A 204 -18.25 7.67 -7.03
CA LEU A 204 -18.02 9.12 -7.01
C LEU A 204 -19.20 9.91 -6.44
N GLU A 205 -20.44 9.46 -6.69
CA GLU A 205 -21.64 10.11 -6.12
C GLU A 205 -21.70 9.91 -4.61
N LEU A 206 -21.25 8.75 -4.11
CA LEU A 206 -21.19 8.44 -2.69
C LEU A 206 -20.06 9.18 -1.96
N ALA A 207 -19.01 9.60 -2.69
CA ALA A 207 -17.85 10.24 -2.10
C ALA A 207 -18.18 11.56 -1.42
N GLN A 208 -19.07 12.38 -2.02
CA GLN A 208 -19.46 13.68 -1.46
C GLN A 208 -20.18 13.54 -0.10
N ASP A 209 -21.07 12.57 0.01
CA ASP A 209 -21.79 12.32 1.26
C ASP A 209 -20.88 11.66 2.29
N PHE A 210 -20.01 10.74 1.86
CA PHE A 210 -19.04 10.12 2.72
C PHE A 210 -18.06 11.13 3.36
N ILE A 211 -17.59 12.12 2.59
CA ILE A 211 -16.68 13.16 3.09
C ILE A 211 -17.36 14.00 4.18
N LYS A 212 -18.61 14.44 3.95
CA LYS A 212 -19.38 15.21 4.95
C LYS A 212 -19.57 14.45 6.27
N ASP A 213 -19.66 13.13 6.17
CA ASP A 213 -19.90 12.27 7.32
C ASP A 213 -18.62 11.95 8.14
N ILE A 214 -17.41 12.19 7.59
CA ILE A 214 -16.13 11.93 8.26
C ILE A 214 -15.43 13.23 8.72
N GLU A 215 -15.92 14.42 8.32
CA GLU A 215 -15.50 15.71 8.85
C GLU A 215 -16.10 15.96 10.24
#